data_e6dc3437b7b3c147b6c13dee155663da
#
_entry.id   e6dc3437b7b3c147b6c13dee155663da
#
_cell.length_a   1.000
_cell.length_b   1.000
_cell.length_c   1.000
_cell.angle_alpha   90.00
_cell.angle_beta   90.00
_cell.angle_gamma   90.00
#
_symmetry.space_group_name_H-M   'P 1'
#
loop_
_entity.id
_entity.type
_entity.pdbx_description
1 polymer ?
#
loop_
_entity_poly.entity_id
_entity_poly.type
_entity_poly.pdbx_seq_one_letter_code
_entity_poly.pdbx_strand_id
1 'polypeptide(L)'
;MADNPHEFLHPKGWKATPGYACGVAASGRMVFLGGLIGWNADQEFETDDFAGQVRQALENIVAVLAEGRARPEHIVRMTWYVTDKHEYLGALRDIGAAYKATIGRHYPAMALVQVVALVEDRAKVEIEVTAVVPD
;
A
#
# COMPACT_ATOMS: atom_id res chain seq x y z
N MET A 1 17.20 -6.31 12.04
CA MET A 1 16.45 -5.63 10.99
C MET A 1 16.72 -6.32 9.67
N ALA A 2 15.67 -6.69 8.98
CA ALA A 2 15.89 -7.27 7.66
C ALA A 2 16.50 -6.22 6.74
N ASP A 3 17.47 -6.62 5.95
CA ASP A 3 18.05 -5.72 4.96
C ASP A 3 17.01 -5.38 3.92
N ASN A 4 16.83 -4.09 3.65
CA ASN A 4 15.94 -3.68 2.58
C ASN A 4 16.68 -3.88 1.26
N PRO A 5 16.07 -4.55 0.27
CA PRO A 5 16.72 -4.80 -1.01
C PRO A 5 16.87 -3.55 -1.87
N HIS A 6 16.25 -2.43 -1.47
CA HIS A 6 16.20 -1.21 -2.26
C HIS A 6 16.86 -0.05 -1.53
N GLU A 7 17.26 0.97 -2.28
CA GLU A 7 17.82 2.18 -1.74
C GLU A 7 16.74 3.22 -1.52
N PHE A 8 16.60 3.69 -0.28
CA PHE A 8 15.64 4.75 0.06
C PHE A 8 16.31 6.11 -0.12
N LEU A 9 15.62 6.99 -0.84
CA LEU A 9 16.14 8.30 -1.21
C LEU A 9 15.56 9.36 -0.28
N HIS A 10 16.45 10.04 0.44
CA HIS A 10 16.06 11.10 1.36
C HIS A 10 17.14 12.18 1.33
N PRO A 11 16.88 13.37 0.76
CA PRO A 11 17.90 14.41 0.68
C PRO A 11 18.39 14.81 2.05
N LYS A 12 19.69 15.05 2.13
CA LYS A 12 20.33 15.47 3.37
C LYS A 12 19.70 16.78 3.87
N GLY A 13 19.36 16.83 5.14
CA GLY A 13 18.78 18.01 5.76
C GLY A 13 17.27 18.08 5.66
N TRP A 14 16.62 17.20 4.89
CA TRP A 14 15.16 17.15 4.86
C TRP A 14 14.63 16.52 6.14
N LYS A 15 13.47 17.01 6.57
CA LYS A 15 12.79 16.45 7.73
C LYS A 15 12.38 15.00 7.46
N ALA A 16 12.43 14.17 8.50
CA ALA A 16 12.01 12.77 8.40
C ALA A 16 10.56 12.64 7.94
N THR A 17 10.28 11.57 7.17
CA THR A 17 8.96 11.31 6.61
C THR A 17 8.40 10.02 7.23
N PRO A 18 7.64 10.11 8.35
CA PRO A 18 7.10 8.92 8.97
C PRO A 18 6.04 8.25 8.08
N GLY A 19 6.18 6.93 7.91
CA GLY A 19 5.20 6.12 7.21
C GLY A 19 5.34 6.09 5.68
N TYR A 20 6.35 6.77 5.11
CA TYR A 20 6.61 6.71 3.67
C TYR A 20 8.04 7.16 3.37
N ALA A 21 8.54 6.80 2.19
CA ALA A 21 9.81 7.30 1.68
C ALA A 21 9.56 8.38 0.62
N CYS A 22 10.49 9.32 0.49
CA CYS A 22 10.41 10.34 -0.57
C CYS A 22 10.64 9.72 -1.95
N GLY A 23 11.51 8.72 -2.02
CA GLY A 23 11.80 8.00 -3.25
C GLY A 23 12.46 6.67 -2.96
N VAL A 24 12.47 5.81 -3.95
CA VAL A 24 13.12 4.49 -3.88
C VAL A 24 13.83 4.23 -5.21
N ALA A 25 15.10 3.81 -5.13
CA ALA A 25 15.83 3.32 -6.28
C ALA A 25 15.93 1.80 -6.18
N ALA A 26 15.68 1.12 -7.27
CA ALA A 26 15.65 -0.33 -7.29
C ALA A 26 16.03 -0.86 -8.66
N SER A 27 16.57 -2.08 -8.70
CA SER A 27 16.80 -2.81 -9.95
C SER A 27 16.42 -4.27 -9.77
N GLY A 28 15.94 -4.89 -10.83
CA GLY A 28 15.48 -6.27 -10.80
C GLY A 28 14.25 -6.49 -11.67
N ARG A 29 13.51 -7.55 -11.36
CA ARG A 29 12.30 -7.92 -12.08
C ARG A 29 11.12 -7.11 -11.54
N MET A 30 10.42 -6.42 -12.42
CA MET A 30 9.28 -5.56 -12.03
C MET A 30 7.99 -6.36 -11.97
N VAL A 31 7.19 -6.08 -10.95
CA VAL A 31 5.87 -6.67 -10.75
C VAL A 31 4.88 -5.52 -10.57
N PHE A 32 3.89 -5.45 -11.44
CA PHE A 32 2.89 -4.38 -11.44
C PHE A 32 1.54 -4.94 -11.01
N LEU A 33 0.96 -4.39 -9.97
CA LEU A 33 -0.39 -4.73 -9.55
C LEU A 33 -1.36 -3.66 -10.06
N GLY A 34 -2.54 -4.10 -10.51
CA GLY A 34 -3.63 -3.18 -10.75
C GLY A 34 -4.14 -2.59 -9.44
N GLY A 35 -5.07 -1.66 -9.51
CA GLY A 35 -5.69 -1.11 -8.33
C GLY A 35 -6.53 -2.17 -7.62
N LEU A 36 -6.27 -2.39 -6.33
CA LEU A 36 -6.98 -3.38 -5.52
C LEU A 36 -7.80 -2.67 -4.45
N ILE A 37 -9.05 -3.07 -4.32
CA ILE A 37 -9.98 -2.52 -3.34
C ILE A 37 -10.21 -3.49 -2.20
N GLY A 38 -10.98 -3.09 -1.20
CA GLY A 38 -11.14 -3.85 0.03
C GLY A 38 -12.25 -4.90 -0.03
N TRP A 39 -12.41 -5.61 -1.14
CA TRP A 39 -13.33 -6.75 -1.20
C TRP A 39 -12.57 -8.07 -1.10
N ASN A 40 -13.29 -9.16 -0.81
CA ASN A 40 -12.70 -10.49 -0.67
C ASN A 40 -12.50 -11.19 -2.02
N ALA A 41 -12.07 -12.44 -2.00
CA ALA A 41 -11.81 -13.20 -3.22
C ALA A 41 -13.06 -13.42 -4.09
N ASP A 42 -14.24 -13.32 -3.50
CA ASP A 42 -15.51 -13.46 -4.22
C ASP A 42 -16.04 -12.09 -4.68
N GLN A 43 -15.22 -11.04 -4.56
CA GLN A 43 -15.58 -9.66 -4.90
C GLN A 43 -16.76 -9.14 -4.08
N GLU A 44 -16.77 -9.50 -2.81
CA GLU A 44 -17.79 -9.05 -1.85
C GLU A 44 -17.13 -8.25 -0.73
N PHE A 45 -17.76 -7.13 -0.35
CA PHE A 45 -17.31 -6.32 0.77
C PHE A 45 -17.83 -6.92 2.07
N GLU A 46 -16.92 -7.25 2.98
CA GLU A 46 -17.28 -7.78 4.29
C GLU A 46 -17.53 -6.67 5.31
N THR A 47 -17.11 -5.44 5.00
CA THR A 47 -17.25 -4.31 5.93
C THR A 47 -17.33 -2.99 5.16
N ASP A 48 -18.00 -2.02 5.76
CA ASP A 48 -17.98 -0.63 5.31
C ASP A 48 -17.03 0.22 6.17
N ASP A 49 -16.35 -0.40 7.14
CA ASP A 49 -15.35 0.28 7.96
C ASP A 49 -14.11 0.59 7.13
N PHE A 50 -13.65 1.85 7.18
CA PHE A 50 -12.52 2.29 6.34
C PHE A 50 -11.27 1.46 6.62
N ALA A 51 -10.86 1.35 7.87
CA ALA A 51 -9.65 0.59 8.23
C ALA A 51 -9.80 -0.89 7.90
N GLY A 52 -11.01 -1.44 8.01
CA GLY A 52 -11.30 -2.82 7.61
C GLY A 52 -11.12 -3.02 6.11
N GLN A 53 -11.56 -2.07 5.28
CA GLN A 53 -11.32 -2.14 3.84
C GLN A 53 -9.85 -1.97 3.50
N VAL A 54 -9.12 -1.12 4.21
CA VAL A 54 -7.67 -0.99 4.03
C VAL A 54 -6.98 -2.33 4.31
N ARG A 55 -7.31 -2.98 5.42
CA ARG A 55 -6.72 -4.28 5.75
C ARG A 55 -6.97 -5.30 4.64
N GLN A 56 -8.20 -5.40 4.17
CA GLN A 56 -8.53 -6.35 3.10
C GLN A 56 -7.78 -6.03 1.82
N ALA A 57 -7.69 -4.75 1.44
CA ALA A 57 -6.94 -4.34 0.24
C ALA A 57 -5.46 -4.72 0.38
N LEU A 58 -4.86 -4.50 1.55
CA LEU A 58 -3.46 -4.87 1.79
C LEU A 58 -3.25 -6.38 1.77
N GLU A 59 -4.18 -7.15 2.32
CA GLU A 59 -4.13 -8.61 2.23
C GLU A 59 -4.22 -9.07 0.77
N ASN A 60 -5.06 -8.44 -0.02
CA ASN A 60 -5.18 -8.71 -1.45
C ASN A 60 -3.86 -8.43 -2.18
N ILE A 61 -3.21 -7.33 -1.84
CA ILE A 61 -1.90 -6.96 -2.41
C ILE A 61 -0.87 -8.05 -2.12
N VAL A 62 -0.78 -8.51 -0.88
CA VAL A 62 0.16 -9.57 -0.50
C VAL A 62 -0.11 -10.84 -1.30
N ALA A 63 -1.37 -11.21 -1.47
CA ALA A 63 -1.76 -12.39 -2.25
C ALA A 63 -1.36 -12.28 -3.72
N VAL A 64 -1.60 -11.12 -4.34
CA VAL A 64 -1.25 -10.91 -5.75
C VAL A 64 0.27 -10.85 -5.93
N LEU A 65 0.99 -10.19 -5.02
CA LEU A 65 2.46 -10.17 -5.04
C LEU A 65 3.02 -11.59 -5.03
N ALA A 66 2.46 -12.47 -4.20
CA ALA A 66 2.90 -13.85 -4.10
C ALA A 66 2.77 -14.60 -5.44
N GLU A 67 1.72 -14.34 -6.21
CA GLU A 67 1.57 -14.90 -7.56
C GLU A 67 2.70 -14.46 -8.48
N GLY A 68 3.23 -13.25 -8.28
CA GLY A 68 4.37 -12.73 -9.02
C GLY A 68 5.72 -13.09 -8.38
N ARG A 69 5.73 -13.96 -7.40
CA ARG A 69 6.93 -14.35 -6.63
C ARG A 69 7.61 -13.12 -6.01
N ALA A 70 6.78 -12.21 -5.51
CA ALA A 70 7.23 -11.00 -4.83
C ALA A 70 6.70 -10.98 -3.39
N ARG A 71 7.35 -10.23 -2.54
CA ARG A 71 7.00 -10.06 -1.14
C ARG A 71 6.83 -8.57 -0.81
N PRO A 72 6.22 -8.24 0.32
CA PRO A 72 5.99 -6.83 0.68
C PRO A 72 7.26 -5.97 0.66
N GLU A 73 8.41 -6.49 1.09
CA GLU A 73 9.66 -5.72 1.10
C GLU A 73 10.18 -5.38 -0.30
N HIS A 74 9.60 -5.98 -1.34
CA HIS A 74 9.95 -5.67 -2.73
C HIS A 74 9.18 -4.45 -3.25
N ILE A 75 8.15 -3.99 -2.56
CA ILE A 75 7.34 -2.85 -2.99
C ILE A 75 8.19 -1.59 -3.08
N VAL A 76 8.13 -0.90 -4.22
CA VAL A 76 8.85 0.37 -4.42
C VAL A 76 7.91 1.56 -4.40
N ARG A 77 6.66 1.38 -4.78
CA ARG A 77 5.66 2.45 -4.83
C ARG A 77 4.27 1.94 -4.51
N MET A 78 3.54 2.72 -3.72
CA MET A 78 2.11 2.54 -3.49
C MET A 78 1.40 3.86 -3.78
N THR A 79 0.28 3.78 -4.46
CA THR A 79 -0.63 4.93 -4.57
C THR A 79 -1.97 4.53 -3.98
N TRP A 80 -2.43 5.33 -3.04
CA TRP A 80 -3.71 5.13 -2.36
C TRP A 80 -4.70 6.17 -2.84
N TYR A 81 -5.85 5.69 -3.32
CA TYR A 81 -6.98 6.54 -3.71
C TYR A 81 -8.06 6.34 -2.65
N VAL A 82 -8.48 7.42 -2.00
CA VAL A 82 -9.50 7.36 -0.95
C VAL A 82 -10.66 8.28 -1.33
N THR A 83 -11.88 7.90 -0.97
CA THR A 83 -13.06 8.70 -1.28
C THR A 83 -13.31 9.79 -0.24
N ASP A 84 -12.73 9.67 0.95
CA ASP A 84 -12.84 10.67 2.01
C ASP A 84 -11.57 10.68 2.85
N LYS A 85 -10.74 11.71 2.67
CA LYS A 85 -9.48 11.82 3.42
C LYS A 85 -9.71 11.94 4.93
N HIS A 86 -10.86 12.41 5.35
CA HIS A 86 -11.16 12.54 6.78
C HIS A 86 -11.38 11.17 7.42
N GLU A 87 -11.93 10.21 6.69
CA GLU A 87 -11.99 8.83 7.18
C GLU A 87 -10.58 8.25 7.36
N TYR A 88 -9.70 8.53 6.40
CA TYR A 88 -8.29 8.12 6.49
C TYR A 88 -7.62 8.75 7.72
N LEU A 89 -7.71 10.08 7.85
CA LEU A 89 -7.05 10.81 8.94
C LEU A 89 -7.62 10.42 10.31
N GLY A 90 -8.88 10.04 10.38
CA GLY A 90 -9.53 9.61 11.62
C GLY A 90 -9.23 8.16 12.00
N ALA A 91 -8.59 7.39 11.13
CA ALA A 91 -8.35 5.95 11.33
C ALA A 91 -6.85 5.59 11.31
N LEU A 92 -5.95 6.55 11.44
CA LEU A 92 -4.51 6.33 11.30
C LEU A 92 -3.96 5.23 12.19
N ARG A 93 -4.45 5.11 13.40
CA ARG A 93 -3.99 4.07 14.34
C ARG A 93 -4.36 2.67 13.83
N ASP A 94 -5.60 2.48 13.42
CA ASP A 94 -6.08 1.19 12.93
C ASP A 94 -5.45 0.84 11.58
N ILE A 95 -5.24 1.85 10.73
CA ILE A 95 -4.54 1.68 9.45
C ILE A 95 -3.10 1.25 9.71
N GLY A 96 -2.42 1.88 10.66
CA GLY A 96 -1.05 1.52 11.03
C GLY A 96 -0.94 0.08 11.51
N ALA A 97 -1.92 -0.37 12.33
CA ALA A 97 -1.95 -1.74 12.80
C ALA A 97 -2.19 -2.73 11.65
N ALA A 98 -3.12 -2.42 10.75
CA ALA A 98 -3.40 -3.25 9.57
C ALA A 98 -2.17 -3.33 8.65
N TYR A 99 -1.49 -2.20 8.45
CA TYR A 99 -0.29 -2.14 7.61
C TYR A 99 0.82 -3.02 8.17
N LYS A 100 1.11 -2.91 9.47
CA LYS A 100 2.12 -3.76 10.12
C LYS A 100 1.79 -5.24 10.03
N ALA A 101 0.51 -5.58 10.15
CA ALA A 101 0.08 -6.98 10.11
C ALA A 101 0.14 -7.59 8.71
N THR A 102 0.14 -6.78 7.66
CA THR A 102 0.11 -7.25 6.26
C THR A 102 1.42 -6.99 5.53
N ILE A 103 1.80 -5.72 5.41
CA ILE A 103 3.02 -5.30 4.70
C ILE A 103 4.24 -5.40 5.61
N GLY A 104 4.06 -5.15 6.89
CA GLY A 104 5.17 -5.10 7.83
C GLY A 104 5.79 -3.70 7.90
N ARG A 105 7.00 -3.64 8.43
CA ARG A 105 7.70 -2.36 8.62
C ARG A 105 8.49 -1.97 7.38
N HIS A 106 7.79 -1.86 6.28
CA HIS A 106 8.35 -1.46 5.01
C HIS A 106 7.54 -0.30 4.47
N TYR A 107 8.16 0.87 4.31
CA TYR A 107 7.47 2.10 3.94
C TYR A 107 8.07 2.64 2.64
N PRO A 108 7.56 2.21 1.49
CA PRO A 108 8.08 2.62 0.19
C PRO A 108 7.65 4.04 -0.18
N ALA A 109 8.02 4.48 -1.37
CA ALA A 109 7.50 5.71 -1.93
C ALA A 109 5.97 5.61 -2.00
N MET A 110 5.27 6.64 -1.54
CA MET A 110 3.82 6.58 -1.42
C MET A 110 3.19 7.93 -1.75
N ALA A 111 2.06 7.87 -2.42
CA ALA A 111 1.16 9.01 -2.56
C ALA A 111 -0.23 8.56 -2.08
N LEU A 112 -0.96 9.48 -1.46
CA LEU A 112 -2.34 9.24 -1.06
C LEU A 112 -3.15 10.45 -1.49
N VAL A 113 -4.20 10.22 -2.25
CA VAL A 113 -5.04 11.31 -2.80
C VAL A 113 -6.50 10.98 -2.62
N GLN A 114 -7.30 12.01 -2.39
CA GLN A 114 -8.75 11.88 -2.38
C GLN A 114 -9.27 11.99 -3.81
N VAL A 115 -10.18 11.08 -4.15
CA VAL A 115 -10.85 11.07 -5.45
C VAL A 115 -12.36 11.28 -5.24
N VAL A 116 -13.06 11.70 -6.28
CA VAL A 116 -14.51 11.97 -6.17
C VAL A 116 -15.32 10.69 -6.01
N ALA A 117 -14.85 9.56 -6.55
CA ALA A 117 -15.50 8.26 -6.45
C ALA A 117 -14.55 7.17 -6.92
N LEU A 118 -14.79 5.96 -6.45
CA LEU A 118 -14.19 4.75 -7.02
C LEU A 118 -15.26 4.06 -7.85
N VAL A 119 -14.84 3.13 -8.71
CA VAL A 119 -15.78 2.48 -9.63
C VAL A 119 -16.84 1.67 -8.87
N GLU A 120 -16.42 0.97 -7.81
CA GLU A 120 -17.37 0.23 -6.97
C GLU A 120 -17.92 1.16 -5.89
N ASP A 121 -19.25 1.28 -5.81
CA ASP A 121 -19.90 2.23 -4.91
C ASP A 121 -19.53 2.05 -3.44
N ARG A 122 -19.32 0.81 -3.00
CA ARG A 122 -18.96 0.53 -1.60
C ARG A 122 -17.50 0.71 -1.31
N ALA A 123 -16.63 0.82 -2.32
CA ALA A 123 -15.19 0.96 -2.11
C ALA A 123 -14.86 2.33 -1.54
N LYS A 124 -14.09 2.35 -0.47
CA LYS A 124 -13.61 3.58 0.18
C LYS A 124 -12.13 3.82 -0.06
N VAL A 125 -11.42 2.78 -0.51
CA VAL A 125 -9.99 2.84 -0.79
C VAL A 125 -9.65 1.94 -1.96
N GLU A 126 -8.71 2.39 -2.77
CA GLU A 126 -8.08 1.59 -3.82
C GLU A 126 -6.59 1.82 -3.75
N ILE A 127 -5.80 0.75 -3.83
CA ILE A 127 -4.34 0.84 -3.71
C ILE A 127 -3.71 0.14 -4.90
N GLU A 128 -2.81 0.84 -5.59
CA GLU A 128 -2.00 0.22 -6.64
C GLU A 128 -0.54 0.16 -6.20
N VAL A 129 0.15 -0.88 -6.62
CA VAL A 129 1.49 -1.20 -6.15
C VAL A 129 2.40 -1.57 -7.33
N THR A 130 3.63 -1.09 -7.26
CA THR A 130 4.72 -1.58 -8.09
C THR A 130 5.79 -2.16 -7.17
N ALA A 131 6.26 -3.35 -7.49
CA ALA A 131 7.34 -4.01 -6.76
C ALA A 131 8.49 -4.33 -7.70
N VAL A 132 9.69 -4.46 -7.14
CA VAL A 132 10.89 -4.87 -7.87
C VAL A 132 11.54 -5.99 -7.07
N VAL A 133 11.63 -7.16 -7.68
CA VAL A 133 12.29 -8.31 -7.07
C VAL A 133 13.76 -8.27 -7.49
N PRO A 134 14.70 -8.19 -6.55
CA PRO A 134 16.12 -8.12 -6.88
C PRO A 134 16.60 -9.35 -7.65
N ASP A 135 17.58 -9.16 -8.47
CA ASP A 135 18.23 -10.25 -9.23
C ASP A 135 19.00 -11.19 -8.30
#